data_4cc5990ebb76891e166179a91d76d5ad
#
_entry.id   4cc5990ebb76891e166179a91d76d5ad
#
_cell.length_a   1.000
_cell.length_b   1.000
_cell.length_c   1.000
_cell.angle_alpha   90.00
_cell.angle_beta   90.00
_cell.angle_gamma   90.00
#
_symmetry.space_group_name_H-M   'P 1'
#
loop_
_entity.id
_entity.type
_entity.pdbx_description
1 polymer ?
#
loop_
_entity_poly.entity_id
_entity_poly.type
_entity_poly.pdbx_seq_one_letter_code
_entity_poly.pdbx_strand_id
1 'polypeptide(L)'
;MAGAGLLLMQGLRGGHVIAAAGTSAEELAQMRLDLQAIGLLLQIILVLTVSIAMVLVAGAVRTVINVRSRELRMLRLNGATARQVQTMVAVETAALTAIVGVIGGVAAVFLTHPLFAAYQAIGSIGRHMTWAGRLDLGALALFIVAEMAMVALIGFVLTGRLAKNVESTPRREVSRRRSLIGLLVRLALVGVSVAVLFGATNSTPQAGQLAVLLPVFVTTAIGALTPWAITWVAAVVARVGGQFAPGVFTLTAARAWSDRRRLSSVALPMVIAVGLLGGFLFSSAADGRLQLERAARQYQYASALDGLSPTGAVDAANAAQARNFQAIALTSTSQAFIGTTRTRVAGVSDPAGYVSMLGGSLTGKVPHDTGSTAPVPVLASTRGATVGRELDLTLLDGSRVRARVVMTATGLPDEAYYLPISEAARHGQFSSAQALTTATPHQLQQAVSGLTGVEAVKSKEELLAQAQSTRMQSSLSGNLSIFGIIYVMALVSLVQITTLTTWSRAREFTLLRRVGLSRGNIFAVTVAEAVVVGVAVTVLLFASFMVVALKFAHDLHVDLWASVLPVLVPVALVLLAVVGIYVALVAACSHILLRSRT
;
A
#
# COMPACT_ATOMS: atom_id res chain seq x y z
N MET A 1 18.41 0.07 -3.22
CA MET A 1 17.17 -0.53 -2.73
C MET A 1 16.45 -1.35 -3.82
N ALA A 2 16.10 -0.77 -4.99
CA ALA A 2 15.47 -1.55 -6.08
C ALA A 2 16.32 -2.75 -6.52
N GLY A 3 17.64 -2.57 -6.69
CA GLY A 3 18.58 -3.65 -7.00
C GLY A 3 18.64 -4.75 -5.93
N ALA A 4 18.63 -4.38 -4.64
CA ALA A 4 18.59 -5.36 -3.55
C ALA A 4 17.27 -6.14 -3.54
N GLY A 5 16.15 -5.46 -3.79
CA GLY A 5 14.84 -6.12 -3.94
C GLY A 5 14.80 -7.07 -5.14
N LEU A 6 15.42 -6.69 -6.27
CA LEU A 6 15.56 -7.54 -7.45
C LEU A 6 16.36 -8.80 -7.14
N LEU A 7 17.54 -8.65 -6.53
CA LEU A 7 18.40 -9.78 -6.15
C LEU A 7 17.71 -10.71 -5.15
N LEU A 8 17.02 -10.15 -4.16
CA LEU A 8 16.24 -10.92 -3.20
C LEU A 8 15.12 -11.69 -3.90
N MET A 9 14.35 -11.03 -4.77
CA MET A 9 13.27 -11.68 -5.53
C MET A 9 13.78 -12.84 -6.39
N GLN A 10 14.90 -12.66 -7.05
CA GLN A 10 15.50 -13.70 -7.89
C GLN A 10 16.04 -14.86 -7.07
N GLY A 11 16.69 -14.57 -5.94
CA GLY A 11 17.15 -15.61 -5.02
C GLY A 11 16.00 -16.45 -4.45
N LEU A 12 14.87 -15.81 -4.12
CA LEU A 12 13.66 -16.51 -3.68
C LEU A 12 13.05 -17.39 -4.79
N ARG A 13 13.05 -16.93 -6.05
CA ARG A 13 12.53 -17.68 -7.20
C ARG A 13 13.48 -18.76 -7.70
N GLY A 14 14.78 -18.52 -7.62
CA GLY A 14 15.83 -19.43 -8.11
C GLY A 14 16.14 -20.58 -7.18
N GLY A 15 15.43 -20.74 -6.06
CA GLY A 15 15.66 -21.83 -5.11
C GLY A 15 16.94 -21.66 -4.28
N HIS A 16 17.47 -20.45 -4.19
CA HIS A 16 18.67 -20.14 -3.39
C HIS A 16 18.37 -19.93 -1.89
N VAL A 17 17.14 -20.18 -1.48
CA VAL A 17 16.75 -20.26 -0.07
C VAL A 17 16.64 -21.72 0.30
N ILE A 18 17.44 -22.14 1.26
CA ILE A 18 17.54 -23.51 1.72
C ILE A 18 16.77 -23.64 3.03
N ALA A 19 15.97 -24.70 3.14
CA ALA A 19 15.36 -25.10 4.40
C ALA A 19 16.41 -25.70 5.33
N ALA A 20 16.21 -25.58 6.62
CA ALA A 20 17.05 -26.23 7.61
C ALA A 20 17.01 -27.75 7.44
N ALA A 21 18.11 -28.43 7.75
CA ALA A 21 18.17 -29.87 7.67
C ALA A 21 17.15 -30.52 8.63
N GLY A 22 16.32 -31.42 8.10
CA GLY A 22 15.24 -32.07 8.87
C GLY A 22 13.84 -31.51 8.62
N THR A 23 13.67 -30.53 7.72
CA THR A 23 12.35 -29.99 7.35
C THR A 23 11.54 -31.05 6.59
N SER A 24 10.27 -31.25 6.95
CA SER A 24 9.39 -32.20 6.29
C SER A 24 9.07 -31.79 4.84
N ALA A 25 8.68 -32.75 3.99
CA ALA A 25 8.31 -32.47 2.59
C ALA A 25 7.14 -31.48 2.49
N GLU A 26 6.27 -31.45 3.48
CA GLU A 26 5.09 -30.59 3.57
C GLU A 26 5.45 -29.17 3.98
N GLU A 27 6.36 -29.01 4.94
CA GLU A 27 6.94 -27.72 5.30
C GLU A 27 7.70 -27.12 4.12
N LEU A 28 8.38 -27.95 3.32
CA LEU A 28 9.04 -27.52 2.09
C LEU A 28 8.04 -27.04 1.04
N ALA A 29 6.88 -27.71 0.90
CA ALA A 29 5.83 -27.26 -0.02
C ALA A 29 5.22 -25.95 0.43
N GLN A 30 4.93 -25.80 1.73
CA GLN A 30 4.46 -24.55 2.32
C GLN A 30 5.46 -23.41 2.13
N MET A 31 6.73 -23.67 2.42
CA MET A 31 7.82 -22.75 2.20
C MET A 31 7.89 -22.23 0.75
N ARG A 32 7.73 -23.13 -0.23
CA ARG A 32 7.72 -22.72 -1.66
C ARG A 32 6.55 -21.80 -1.98
N LEU A 33 5.36 -22.07 -1.44
CA LEU A 33 4.18 -21.22 -1.64
C LEU A 33 4.35 -19.84 -1.00
N ASP A 34 4.89 -19.80 0.22
CA ASP A 34 5.19 -18.53 0.92
C ASP A 34 6.25 -17.73 0.16
N LEU A 35 7.30 -18.38 -0.34
CA LEU A 35 8.33 -17.77 -1.16
C LEU A 35 7.77 -17.23 -2.50
N GLN A 36 6.84 -17.94 -3.13
CA GLN A 36 6.16 -17.45 -4.34
C GLN A 36 5.31 -16.22 -4.05
N ALA A 37 4.56 -16.21 -2.94
CA ALA A 37 3.75 -15.06 -2.53
C ALA A 37 4.63 -13.83 -2.24
N ILE A 38 5.74 -14.00 -1.51
CA ILE A 38 6.71 -12.94 -1.24
C ILE A 38 7.38 -12.49 -2.54
N GLY A 39 7.70 -13.40 -3.45
CA GLY A 39 8.25 -13.08 -4.75
C GLY A 39 7.33 -12.21 -5.60
N LEU A 40 6.02 -12.45 -5.58
CA LEU A 40 5.02 -11.61 -6.22
C LEU A 40 4.93 -10.23 -5.57
N LEU A 41 4.93 -10.16 -4.24
CA LEU A 41 4.95 -8.88 -3.50
C LEU A 41 6.20 -8.06 -3.83
N LEU A 42 7.38 -8.68 -3.83
CA LEU A 42 8.63 -8.02 -4.21
C LEU A 42 8.62 -7.53 -5.65
N GLN A 43 7.98 -8.26 -6.57
CA GLN A 43 7.80 -7.82 -7.95
C GLN A 43 6.93 -6.57 -8.05
N ILE A 44 5.81 -6.51 -7.31
CA ILE A 44 4.96 -5.32 -7.23
C ILE A 44 5.75 -4.14 -6.67
N ILE A 45 6.48 -4.34 -5.58
CA ILE A 45 7.34 -3.33 -4.96
C ILE A 45 8.40 -2.83 -5.95
N LEU A 46 9.05 -3.73 -6.69
CA LEU A 46 10.05 -3.39 -7.69
C LEU A 46 9.46 -2.50 -8.79
N VAL A 47 8.34 -2.92 -9.39
CA VAL A 47 7.65 -2.14 -10.43
C VAL A 47 7.25 -0.75 -9.91
N LEU A 48 6.74 -0.69 -8.69
CA LEU A 48 6.33 0.56 -8.06
C LEU A 48 7.54 1.47 -7.78
N THR A 49 8.61 0.89 -7.23
CA THR A 49 9.87 1.61 -6.92
C THR A 49 10.48 2.16 -8.20
N VAL A 50 10.57 1.38 -9.28
CA VAL A 50 11.08 1.82 -10.58
C VAL A 50 10.19 2.91 -11.18
N SER A 51 8.87 2.78 -11.08
CA SER A 51 7.93 3.79 -11.59
C SER A 51 8.09 5.13 -10.87
N ILE A 52 8.21 5.12 -9.54
CA ILE A 52 8.45 6.32 -8.73
C ILE A 52 9.83 6.91 -9.06
N ALA A 53 10.88 6.09 -9.09
CA ALA A 53 12.22 6.52 -9.44
C ALA A 53 12.26 7.19 -10.82
N MET A 54 11.54 6.64 -11.80
CA MET A 54 11.43 7.20 -13.14
C MET A 54 10.81 8.61 -13.13
N VAL A 55 9.74 8.83 -12.37
CA VAL A 55 9.12 10.17 -12.24
C VAL A 55 10.08 11.15 -11.58
N LEU A 56 10.81 10.71 -10.56
CA LEU A 56 11.79 11.53 -9.83
C LEU A 56 12.98 11.90 -10.70
N VAL A 57 13.54 10.93 -11.42
CA VAL A 57 14.64 11.14 -12.36
C VAL A 57 14.20 12.07 -13.49
N ALA A 58 13.01 11.89 -14.06
CA ALA A 58 12.46 12.80 -15.06
C ALA A 58 12.34 14.24 -14.54
N GLY A 59 11.92 14.40 -13.30
CA GLY A 59 11.89 15.69 -12.58
C GLY A 59 13.27 16.31 -12.43
N ALA A 60 14.25 15.54 -11.97
CA ALA A 60 15.64 15.97 -11.79
C ALA A 60 16.30 16.35 -13.12
N VAL A 61 16.20 15.49 -14.13
CA VAL A 61 16.73 15.75 -15.49
C VAL A 61 16.11 17.02 -16.06
N ARG A 62 14.80 17.21 -15.93
CA ARG A 62 14.12 18.42 -16.36
C ARG A 62 14.66 19.67 -15.67
N THR A 63 14.94 19.59 -14.37
CA THR A 63 15.50 20.70 -13.59
C THR A 63 16.91 21.03 -14.07
N VAL A 64 17.77 20.03 -14.27
CA VAL A 64 19.13 20.22 -14.81
C VAL A 64 19.10 20.85 -16.20
N ILE A 65 18.26 20.34 -17.10
CA ILE A 65 18.10 20.90 -18.46
C ILE A 65 17.63 22.37 -18.39
N ASN A 66 16.70 22.70 -17.47
CA ASN A 66 16.24 24.08 -17.29
C ASN A 66 17.36 25.01 -16.79
N VAL A 67 18.19 24.55 -15.86
CA VAL A 67 19.37 25.31 -15.34
C VAL A 67 20.39 25.53 -16.47
N ARG A 68 20.65 24.51 -17.29
CA ARG A 68 21.62 24.57 -18.41
C ARG A 68 21.00 25.09 -19.72
N SER A 69 19.74 25.52 -19.68
CA SER A 69 19.01 25.95 -20.88
C SER A 69 19.71 27.06 -21.65
N ARG A 70 20.46 27.95 -20.97
CA ARG A 70 21.25 29.01 -21.63
C ARG A 70 22.45 28.41 -22.38
N GLU A 71 23.17 27.47 -21.81
CA GLU A 71 24.30 26.77 -22.42
C GLU A 71 23.84 25.99 -23.67
N LEU A 72 22.75 25.23 -23.54
CA LEU A 72 22.16 24.47 -24.65
C LEU A 72 21.66 25.37 -25.77
N ARG A 73 21.19 26.58 -25.44
CA ARG A 73 20.80 27.59 -26.43
C ARG A 73 21.99 28.18 -27.16
N MET A 74 23.08 28.44 -26.43
CA MET A 74 24.35 28.93 -27.04
C MET A 74 24.96 27.90 -28.01
N LEU A 75 24.92 26.62 -27.68
CA LEU A 75 25.33 25.54 -28.59
C LEU A 75 24.52 25.55 -29.91
N ARG A 76 23.22 25.78 -29.81
CA ARG A 76 22.37 25.89 -30.99
C ARG A 76 22.66 27.15 -31.84
N LEU A 77 22.95 28.27 -31.20
CA LEU A 77 23.37 29.50 -31.90
C LEU A 77 24.70 29.30 -32.61
N ASN A 78 25.58 28.45 -32.09
CA ASN A 78 26.86 28.06 -32.70
C ASN A 78 26.70 26.96 -33.79
N GLY A 79 25.48 26.66 -34.23
CA GLY A 79 25.21 25.74 -35.34
C GLY A 79 24.94 24.28 -34.97
N ALA A 80 24.89 23.90 -33.68
CA ALA A 80 24.52 22.55 -33.31
C ALA A 80 23.07 22.24 -33.67
N THR A 81 22.81 21.07 -34.27
CA THR A 81 21.45 20.64 -34.59
C THR A 81 20.67 20.23 -33.32
N ALA A 82 19.34 20.28 -33.36
CA ALA A 82 18.50 19.85 -32.24
C ALA A 82 18.82 18.41 -31.83
N ARG A 83 19.05 17.52 -32.81
CA ARG A 83 19.34 16.09 -32.55
C ARG A 83 20.71 15.91 -31.90
N GLN A 84 21.73 16.69 -32.27
CA GLN A 84 23.03 16.65 -31.60
C GLN A 84 22.95 17.06 -30.13
N VAL A 85 22.18 18.12 -29.82
CA VAL A 85 21.97 18.55 -28.43
C VAL A 85 21.17 17.48 -27.62
N GLN A 86 20.18 16.84 -28.24
CA GLN A 86 19.43 15.75 -27.62
C GLN A 86 20.31 14.55 -27.32
N THR A 87 21.11 14.08 -28.29
CA THR A 87 22.01 12.94 -28.10
C THR A 87 23.11 13.26 -27.10
N MET A 88 23.66 14.46 -27.10
CA MET A 88 24.63 14.88 -26.08
C MET A 88 24.07 14.76 -24.66
N VAL A 89 22.88 15.30 -24.41
CA VAL A 89 22.23 15.22 -23.09
C VAL A 89 21.85 13.78 -22.75
N ALA A 90 21.39 12.99 -23.71
CA ALA A 90 21.06 11.58 -23.51
C ALA A 90 22.31 10.77 -23.11
N VAL A 91 23.43 10.97 -23.78
CA VAL A 91 24.70 10.29 -23.46
C VAL A 91 25.25 10.74 -22.10
N GLU A 92 25.18 12.05 -21.81
CA GLU A 92 25.60 12.59 -20.52
C GLU A 92 24.76 11.98 -19.36
N THR A 93 23.44 11.94 -19.51
CA THR A 93 22.56 11.35 -18.49
C THR A 93 22.76 9.84 -18.39
N ALA A 94 22.99 9.14 -19.51
CA ALA A 94 23.30 7.71 -19.50
C ALA A 94 24.61 7.42 -18.76
N ALA A 95 25.67 8.19 -19.05
CA ALA A 95 26.98 8.02 -18.39
C ALA A 95 26.90 8.24 -16.89
N LEU A 96 26.19 9.29 -16.44
CA LEU A 96 25.95 9.53 -15.02
C LEU A 96 25.16 8.40 -14.37
N THR A 97 24.12 7.89 -15.06
CA THR A 97 23.32 6.77 -14.58
C THR A 97 24.14 5.49 -14.50
N ALA A 98 25.05 5.25 -15.45
CA ALA A 98 25.95 4.10 -15.43
C ALA A 98 26.85 4.12 -14.18
N ILE A 99 27.48 5.26 -13.88
CA ILE A 99 28.34 5.42 -12.70
C ILE A 99 27.53 5.19 -11.42
N VAL A 100 26.40 5.87 -11.28
CA VAL A 100 25.52 5.76 -10.10
C VAL A 100 24.92 4.36 -10.02
N GLY A 101 24.56 3.75 -11.16
CA GLY A 101 24.03 2.40 -11.25
C GLY A 101 25.02 1.34 -10.76
N VAL A 102 26.31 1.46 -11.11
CA VAL A 102 27.37 0.58 -10.61
C VAL A 102 27.53 0.73 -9.09
N ILE A 103 27.60 1.97 -8.58
CA ILE A 103 27.69 2.23 -7.14
C ILE A 103 26.47 1.68 -6.41
N GLY A 104 25.27 1.93 -6.97
CA GLY A 104 24.01 1.42 -6.44
C GLY A 104 23.91 -0.11 -6.52
N GLY A 105 24.46 -0.72 -7.57
CA GLY A 105 24.56 -2.16 -7.73
C GLY A 105 25.45 -2.82 -6.67
N VAL A 106 26.62 -2.25 -6.41
CA VAL A 106 27.50 -2.69 -5.32
C VAL A 106 26.78 -2.57 -3.98
N ALA A 107 26.16 -1.42 -3.70
CA ALA A 107 25.37 -1.22 -2.49
C ALA A 107 24.20 -2.22 -2.39
N ALA A 108 23.55 -2.58 -3.51
CA ALA A 108 22.47 -3.55 -3.55
C ALA A 108 22.92 -4.94 -3.11
N VAL A 109 24.11 -5.38 -3.54
CA VAL A 109 24.72 -6.65 -3.10
C VAL A 109 24.87 -6.70 -1.58
N PHE A 110 25.43 -5.64 -0.99
CA PHE A 110 25.60 -5.55 0.47
C PHE A 110 24.27 -5.44 1.23
N LEU A 111 23.27 -4.79 0.65
CA LEU A 111 21.97 -4.59 1.27
C LEU A 111 21.03 -5.79 1.16
N THR A 112 21.30 -6.76 0.29
CA THR A 112 20.42 -7.93 0.08
C THR A 112 20.33 -8.77 1.37
N HIS A 113 21.43 -9.00 2.05
CA HIS A 113 21.46 -9.78 3.29
C HIS A 113 20.73 -9.11 4.47
N PRO A 114 20.98 -7.83 4.79
CA PRO A 114 20.21 -7.11 5.79
C PRO A 114 18.70 -7.03 5.46
N LEU A 115 18.36 -6.90 4.17
CA LEU A 115 16.98 -6.88 3.73
C LEU A 115 16.29 -8.22 3.97
N PHE A 116 16.96 -9.33 3.65
CA PHE A 116 16.47 -10.68 3.95
C PHE A 116 16.26 -10.87 5.45
N ALA A 117 17.23 -10.46 6.29
CA ALA A 117 17.13 -10.52 7.75
C ALA A 117 15.97 -9.65 8.29
N ALA A 118 15.73 -8.47 7.70
CA ALA A 118 14.61 -7.63 8.06
C ALA A 118 13.26 -8.31 7.76
N TYR A 119 13.12 -8.99 6.61
CA TYR A 119 11.92 -9.75 6.28
C TYR A 119 11.71 -10.96 7.21
N GLN A 120 12.78 -11.58 7.71
CA GLN A 120 12.70 -12.61 8.75
C GLN A 120 12.28 -12.04 10.10
N ALA A 121 12.82 -10.89 10.50
CA ALA A 121 12.48 -10.24 11.77
C ALA A 121 11.01 -9.82 11.84
N ILE A 122 10.42 -9.45 10.71
CA ILE A 122 9.01 -9.08 10.59
C ILE A 122 8.09 -10.32 10.48
N GLY A 123 8.67 -11.52 10.32
CA GLY A 123 7.92 -12.77 10.16
C GLY A 123 7.35 -13.00 8.76
N SER A 124 7.77 -12.21 7.77
CA SER A 124 7.37 -12.41 6.37
C SER A 124 8.09 -13.59 5.72
N ILE A 125 9.30 -13.91 6.19
CA ILE A 125 10.09 -15.08 5.79
C ILE A 125 10.31 -15.93 7.04
N GLY A 126 10.11 -17.26 6.93
CA GLY A 126 10.30 -18.16 8.06
C GLY A 126 11.73 -18.11 8.62
N ARG A 127 11.86 -18.12 9.96
CA ARG A 127 13.17 -18.06 10.65
C ARG A 127 14.08 -19.25 10.35
N HIS A 128 13.50 -20.35 9.87
CA HIS A 128 14.22 -21.58 9.49
C HIS A 128 14.82 -21.53 8.09
N MET A 129 14.60 -20.45 7.35
CA MET A 129 15.11 -20.27 6.01
C MET A 129 16.48 -19.60 6.04
N THR A 130 17.44 -20.16 5.32
CA THR A 130 18.77 -19.58 5.16
C THR A 130 19.01 -19.17 3.71
N TRP A 131 19.71 -18.06 3.55
CA TRP A 131 20.10 -17.56 2.24
C TRP A 131 21.36 -18.29 1.73
N ALA A 132 21.26 -19.02 0.61
CA ALA A 132 22.39 -19.78 0.05
C ALA A 132 23.39 -18.95 -0.76
N GLY A 133 23.27 -17.65 -0.75
CA GLY A 133 24.35 -16.74 -1.12
C GLY A 133 24.66 -16.55 -2.61
N ARG A 134 23.97 -17.14 -3.54
CA ARG A 134 24.20 -16.87 -4.97
C ARG A 134 23.37 -15.66 -5.42
N LEU A 135 24.06 -14.59 -5.83
CA LEU A 135 23.47 -13.38 -6.38
C LEU A 135 23.56 -13.44 -7.90
N ASP A 136 22.45 -13.21 -8.58
CA ASP A 136 22.43 -13.11 -10.04
C ASP A 136 22.93 -11.72 -10.48
N LEU A 137 24.25 -11.60 -10.60
CA LEU A 137 24.89 -10.38 -11.07
C LEU A 137 24.55 -10.04 -12.52
N GLY A 138 24.19 -11.05 -13.33
CA GLY A 138 23.77 -10.83 -14.73
C GLY A 138 22.45 -10.08 -14.80
N ALA A 139 21.50 -10.47 -13.98
CA ALA A 139 20.22 -9.75 -13.92
C ALA A 139 20.36 -8.37 -13.30
N LEU A 140 21.24 -8.17 -12.32
CA LEU A 140 21.56 -6.85 -11.78
C LEU A 140 22.17 -5.95 -12.87
N ALA A 141 23.11 -6.47 -13.66
CA ALA A 141 23.72 -5.75 -14.76
C ALA A 141 22.68 -5.38 -15.84
N LEU A 142 21.80 -6.32 -16.20
CA LEU A 142 20.71 -6.06 -17.14
C LEU A 142 19.76 -4.97 -16.62
N PHE A 143 19.44 -4.99 -15.32
CA PHE A 143 18.63 -3.97 -14.68
C PHE A 143 19.28 -2.57 -14.75
N ILE A 144 20.59 -2.47 -14.48
CA ILE A 144 21.34 -1.21 -14.59
C ILE A 144 21.34 -0.70 -16.04
N VAL A 145 21.55 -1.59 -17.03
CA VAL A 145 21.49 -1.22 -18.45
C VAL A 145 20.10 -0.74 -18.86
N ALA A 146 19.05 -1.40 -18.41
CA ALA A 146 17.66 -0.99 -18.67
C ALA A 146 17.35 0.38 -18.05
N GLU A 147 17.81 0.62 -16.82
CA GLU A 147 17.66 1.91 -16.12
C GLU A 147 18.43 3.01 -16.87
N MET A 148 19.67 2.75 -17.29
CA MET A 148 20.49 3.67 -18.09
C MET A 148 19.81 4.03 -19.42
N ALA A 149 19.29 3.03 -20.15
CA ALA A 149 18.58 3.26 -21.41
C ALA A 149 17.31 4.11 -21.20
N MET A 150 16.59 3.87 -20.14
CA MET A 150 15.37 4.60 -19.80
C MET A 150 15.67 6.06 -19.42
N VAL A 151 16.70 6.32 -18.62
CA VAL A 151 17.10 7.68 -18.24
C VAL A 151 17.63 8.46 -19.46
N ALA A 152 18.38 7.79 -20.34
CA ALA A 152 18.82 8.36 -21.61
C ALA A 152 17.63 8.77 -22.50
N LEU A 153 16.61 7.91 -22.58
CA LEU A 153 15.38 8.19 -23.34
C LEU A 153 14.64 9.40 -22.75
N ILE A 154 14.53 9.47 -21.43
CA ILE A 154 13.92 10.62 -20.73
C ILE A 154 14.70 11.90 -21.06
N GLY A 155 16.02 11.88 -20.97
CA GLY A 155 16.90 13.02 -21.32
C GLY A 155 16.69 13.46 -22.76
N PHE A 156 16.69 12.51 -23.70
CA PHE A 156 16.47 12.77 -25.13
C PHE A 156 15.10 13.42 -25.40
N VAL A 157 14.01 12.86 -24.86
CA VAL A 157 12.64 13.35 -25.08
C VAL A 157 12.43 14.74 -24.46
N LEU A 158 12.93 14.95 -23.24
CA LEU A 158 12.77 16.24 -22.55
C LEU A 158 13.57 17.35 -23.25
N THR A 159 14.79 17.06 -23.69
CA THR A 159 15.62 18.02 -24.43
C THR A 159 14.99 18.36 -25.79
N GLY A 160 14.39 17.38 -26.46
CA GLY A 160 13.72 17.61 -27.76
C GLY A 160 12.55 18.58 -27.66
N ARG A 161 11.79 18.53 -26.58
CA ARG A 161 10.70 19.50 -26.34
C ARG A 161 11.21 20.92 -26.10
N LEU A 162 12.36 21.06 -25.45
CA LEU A 162 12.99 22.37 -25.21
C LEU A 162 13.67 22.92 -26.47
N ALA A 163 14.34 22.08 -27.26
CA ALA A 163 15.01 22.46 -28.47
C ALA A 163 14.04 22.98 -29.54
N LYS A 164 12.84 22.42 -29.65
CA LYS A 164 11.77 22.91 -30.56
C LYS A 164 11.21 24.27 -30.14
N ASN A 165 11.26 24.64 -28.87
CA ASN A 165 10.75 25.92 -28.37
C ASN A 165 11.75 27.08 -28.54
N VAL A 166 12.98 26.82 -28.94
CA VAL A 166 14.00 27.88 -29.21
C VAL A 166 13.72 28.62 -30.52
N GLU A 167 13.06 27.98 -31.48
CA GLU A 167 12.68 28.56 -32.77
C GLU A 167 11.39 29.39 -32.72
N SER A 168 10.60 29.25 -31.67
CA SER A 168 9.40 30.06 -31.49
C SER A 168 9.73 31.29 -30.66
N THR A 169 9.51 32.47 -31.24
CA THR A 169 9.55 33.78 -30.58
C THR A 169 8.93 33.79 -29.18
N PRO A 170 9.48 34.62 -28.26
CA PRO A 170 9.02 34.68 -26.88
C PRO A 170 7.56 35.14 -26.82
N ARG A 171 6.77 34.43 -26.05
CA ARG A 171 5.36 34.70 -25.79
C ARG A 171 4.37 34.35 -26.89
N ARG A 172 4.30 33.09 -27.28
CA ARG A 172 3.01 32.58 -27.73
C ARG A 172 2.13 32.45 -26.48
N GLU A 173 1.17 33.33 -26.32
CA GLU A 173 0.06 33.18 -25.39
C GLU A 173 -0.46 31.75 -25.56
N VAL A 174 -0.33 30.94 -24.51
CA VAL A 174 -0.87 29.57 -24.54
C VAL A 174 -2.36 29.72 -24.73
N SER A 175 -2.84 29.53 -25.95
CA SER A 175 -4.24 29.69 -26.31
C SER A 175 -5.07 29.01 -25.22
N ARG A 176 -6.02 29.76 -24.66
CA ARG A 176 -6.94 29.28 -23.61
C ARG A 176 -7.55 27.94 -24.00
N ARG A 177 -7.75 27.70 -25.29
CA ARG A 177 -8.23 26.45 -25.87
C ARG A 177 -7.26 25.29 -25.67
N ARG A 178 -5.92 25.47 -25.85
CA ARG A 178 -4.93 24.39 -25.59
C ARG A 178 -4.81 24.07 -24.10
N SER A 179 -4.99 25.05 -23.25
CA SER A 179 -5.05 24.85 -21.79
C SER A 179 -6.28 24.04 -21.39
N LEU A 180 -7.44 24.32 -21.98
CA LEU A 180 -8.68 23.58 -21.74
C LEU A 180 -8.61 22.13 -22.26
N ILE A 181 -8.07 21.90 -23.46
CA ILE A 181 -7.87 20.54 -23.99
C ILE A 181 -6.94 19.74 -23.07
N GLY A 182 -5.85 20.35 -22.59
CA GLY A 182 -4.96 19.69 -21.62
C GLY A 182 -5.64 19.35 -20.29
N LEU A 183 -6.59 20.15 -19.83
CA LEU A 183 -7.41 19.85 -18.66
C LEU A 183 -8.38 18.71 -18.95
N LEU A 184 -9.11 18.76 -20.06
CA LEU A 184 -10.08 17.73 -20.45
C LEU A 184 -9.44 16.35 -20.58
N VAL A 185 -8.25 16.26 -21.22
CA VAL A 185 -7.49 15.00 -21.32
C VAL A 185 -7.14 14.44 -19.93
N ARG A 186 -6.76 15.28 -18.98
CA ARG A 186 -6.42 14.85 -17.61
C ARG A 186 -7.66 14.45 -16.81
N LEU A 187 -8.76 15.19 -16.98
CA LEU A 187 -10.03 14.81 -16.37
C LEU A 187 -10.55 13.49 -16.95
N ALA A 188 -10.40 13.28 -18.26
CA ALA A 188 -10.72 12.00 -18.88
C ALA A 188 -9.85 10.86 -18.32
N LEU A 189 -8.54 11.10 -18.11
CA LEU A 189 -7.65 10.12 -17.48
C LEU A 189 -8.10 9.78 -16.05
N VAL A 190 -8.47 10.78 -15.25
CA VAL A 190 -9.05 10.57 -13.90
C VAL A 190 -10.36 9.79 -14.00
N GLY A 191 -11.26 10.17 -14.90
CA GLY A 191 -12.53 9.48 -15.11
C GLY A 191 -12.35 8.00 -15.49
N VAL A 192 -11.43 7.71 -16.43
CA VAL A 192 -11.10 6.33 -16.81
C VAL A 192 -10.50 5.56 -15.62
N SER A 193 -9.59 6.18 -14.85
CA SER A 193 -9.00 5.52 -13.67
C SER A 193 -10.05 5.21 -12.60
N VAL A 194 -11.00 6.11 -12.38
CA VAL A 194 -12.12 5.90 -11.46
C VAL A 194 -13.08 4.82 -12.00
N ALA A 195 -13.41 4.84 -13.30
CA ALA A 195 -14.26 3.83 -13.91
C ALA A 195 -13.64 2.42 -13.84
N VAL A 196 -12.32 2.31 -14.08
CA VAL A 196 -11.58 1.06 -13.90
C VAL A 196 -11.59 0.62 -12.43
N LEU A 197 -11.46 1.56 -11.50
CA LEU A 197 -11.56 1.29 -10.07
C LEU A 197 -12.91 0.65 -9.71
N PHE A 198 -14.01 1.21 -10.18
CA PHE A 198 -15.36 0.72 -9.86
C PHE A 198 -15.75 -0.53 -10.66
N GLY A 199 -15.20 -0.73 -11.86
CA GLY A 199 -15.52 -1.88 -12.74
C GLY A 199 -14.70 -3.15 -12.45
N ALA A 200 -13.47 -3.01 -11.96
CA ALA A 200 -12.54 -4.14 -11.86
C ALA A 200 -12.82 -5.12 -10.70
N THR A 201 -13.70 -4.79 -9.76
CA THR A 201 -13.84 -5.53 -8.49
C THR A 201 -14.85 -6.67 -8.50
N ASN A 202 -15.66 -6.79 -9.54
CA ASN A 202 -16.81 -7.71 -9.49
C ASN A 202 -16.61 -9.04 -10.24
N SER A 203 -15.48 -9.28 -10.91
CA SER A 203 -15.46 -10.34 -11.93
C SER A 203 -14.38 -11.43 -11.82
N THR A 204 -13.31 -11.29 -11.00
CA THR A 204 -12.26 -12.34 -10.98
C THR A 204 -11.52 -12.48 -9.64
N PRO A 205 -11.00 -13.70 -9.31
CA PRO A 205 -10.15 -13.95 -8.14
C PRO A 205 -8.86 -13.11 -8.12
N GLN A 206 -8.41 -12.65 -9.29
CA GLN A 206 -7.27 -11.75 -9.46
C GLN A 206 -7.59 -10.30 -9.06
N ALA A 207 -8.87 -9.97 -8.88
CA ALA A 207 -9.32 -8.64 -8.47
C ALA A 207 -8.73 -8.19 -7.10
N GLY A 208 -8.48 -9.12 -6.18
CA GLY A 208 -7.82 -8.81 -4.91
C GLY A 208 -6.40 -8.28 -5.07
N GLN A 209 -5.64 -8.79 -6.03
CA GLN A 209 -4.29 -8.30 -6.32
C GLN A 209 -4.31 -6.94 -7.02
N LEU A 210 -5.28 -6.71 -7.89
CA LEU A 210 -5.48 -5.41 -8.55
C LEU A 210 -5.98 -4.36 -7.55
N ALA A 211 -6.76 -4.72 -6.54
CA ALA A 211 -7.22 -3.80 -5.50
C ALA A 211 -6.07 -3.09 -4.76
N VAL A 212 -4.92 -3.77 -4.59
CA VAL A 212 -3.70 -3.18 -4.00
C VAL A 212 -3.11 -2.08 -4.90
N LEU A 213 -3.24 -2.20 -6.23
CA LEU A 213 -2.70 -1.23 -7.19
C LEU A 213 -3.66 -0.06 -7.46
N LEU A 214 -4.93 -0.18 -7.11
CA LEU A 214 -5.95 0.83 -7.39
C LEU A 214 -5.65 2.22 -6.80
N PRO A 215 -5.20 2.36 -5.51
CA PRO A 215 -4.81 3.65 -4.97
C PRO A 215 -3.69 4.32 -5.76
N VAL A 216 -2.79 3.53 -6.36
CA VAL A 216 -1.68 4.00 -7.20
C VAL A 216 -2.21 4.69 -8.46
N PHE A 217 -3.12 4.04 -9.18
CA PHE A 217 -3.70 4.59 -10.41
C PHE A 217 -4.50 5.85 -10.14
N VAL A 218 -5.36 5.83 -9.12
CA VAL A 218 -6.17 7.00 -8.74
C VAL A 218 -5.29 8.17 -8.33
N THR A 219 -4.29 7.93 -7.48
CA THR A 219 -3.38 8.99 -7.02
C THR A 219 -2.55 9.55 -8.16
N THR A 220 -2.07 8.71 -9.08
CA THR A 220 -1.29 9.16 -10.25
C THR A 220 -2.16 9.99 -11.19
N ALA A 221 -3.40 9.55 -11.43
CA ALA A 221 -4.35 10.27 -12.28
C ALA A 221 -4.73 11.64 -11.68
N ILE A 222 -5.07 11.67 -10.39
CA ILE A 222 -5.38 12.92 -9.66
C ILE A 222 -4.13 13.81 -9.57
N GLY A 223 -2.94 13.22 -9.39
CA GLY A 223 -1.66 13.93 -9.45
C GLY A 223 -1.44 14.69 -10.77
N ALA A 224 -2.00 14.21 -11.88
CA ALA A 224 -1.94 14.94 -13.15
C ALA A 224 -2.69 16.30 -13.12
N LEU A 225 -3.58 16.53 -12.16
CA LEU A 225 -4.28 17.79 -11.94
C LEU A 225 -3.47 18.83 -11.14
N THR A 226 -2.29 18.46 -10.63
CA THR A 226 -1.43 19.34 -9.79
C THR A 226 -1.26 20.76 -10.32
N PRO A 227 -0.99 21.03 -11.65
CA PRO A 227 -0.80 22.39 -12.13
C PRO A 227 -2.05 23.28 -11.96
N TRP A 228 -3.23 22.67 -11.96
CA TRP A 228 -4.50 23.36 -11.79
C TRP A 228 -4.83 23.57 -10.33
N ALA A 229 -4.58 22.55 -9.50
CA ALA A 229 -4.74 22.64 -8.05
C ALA A 229 -3.88 23.77 -7.46
N ILE A 230 -2.61 23.88 -7.87
CA ILE A 230 -1.72 24.96 -7.44
C ILE A 230 -2.28 26.34 -7.79
N THR A 231 -2.78 26.53 -9.01
CA THR A 231 -3.32 27.83 -9.42
C THR A 231 -4.61 28.19 -8.70
N TRP A 232 -5.46 27.21 -8.47
CA TRP A 232 -6.69 27.39 -7.70
C TRP A 232 -6.41 27.71 -6.23
N VAL A 233 -5.55 26.92 -5.59
CA VAL A 233 -5.12 27.16 -4.18
C VAL A 233 -4.42 28.51 -4.05
N ALA A 234 -3.55 28.89 -5.00
CA ALA A 234 -2.89 30.18 -4.97
C ALA A 234 -3.89 31.34 -5.04
N ALA A 235 -4.97 31.20 -5.84
CA ALA A 235 -6.02 32.20 -5.92
C ALA A 235 -6.81 32.31 -4.59
N VAL A 236 -7.09 31.18 -3.93
CA VAL A 236 -7.74 31.14 -2.61
C VAL A 236 -6.84 31.76 -1.55
N VAL A 237 -5.57 31.34 -1.50
CA VAL A 237 -4.58 31.86 -0.54
C VAL A 237 -4.35 33.36 -0.74
N ALA A 238 -4.36 33.86 -1.98
CA ALA A 238 -4.27 35.29 -2.24
C ALA A 238 -5.48 36.08 -1.73
N ARG A 239 -6.69 35.51 -1.87
CA ARG A 239 -7.91 36.14 -1.36
C ARG A 239 -7.93 36.22 0.17
N VAL A 240 -7.59 35.10 0.83
CA VAL A 240 -7.60 35.02 2.30
C VAL A 240 -6.40 35.76 2.90
N GLY A 241 -5.20 35.50 2.41
CA GLY A 241 -3.95 36.09 2.92
C GLY A 241 -3.79 37.58 2.53
N GLY A 242 -4.43 37.99 1.44
CA GLY A 242 -4.42 39.39 1.00
C GLY A 242 -5.00 40.38 2.00
N GLN A 243 -5.79 39.90 2.96
CA GLN A 243 -6.30 40.72 4.08
C GLN A 243 -5.20 41.03 5.11
N PHE A 244 -4.21 40.16 5.26
CA PHE A 244 -3.14 40.27 6.27
C PHE A 244 -1.85 40.88 5.70
N ALA A 245 -1.45 40.51 4.49
CA ALA A 245 -0.23 40.96 3.83
C ALA A 245 -0.42 41.02 2.31
N PRO A 246 -1.11 42.02 1.77
CA PRO A 246 -1.53 42.09 0.37
C PRO A 246 -0.36 41.97 -0.61
N GLY A 247 0.77 42.61 -0.35
CA GLY A 247 1.94 42.56 -1.24
C GLY A 247 2.59 41.21 -1.36
N VAL A 248 2.67 40.41 -0.29
CA VAL A 248 3.26 39.06 -0.26
C VAL A 248 2.35 38.06 -0.98
N PHE A 249 1.07 38.04 -0.64
CA PHE A 249 0.15 37.02 -1.17
C PHE A 249 -0.28 37.26 -2.60
N THR A 250 -0.42 38.52 -3.07
CA THR A 250 -0.66 38.84 -4.48
C THR A 250 0.56 38.48 -5.34
N LEU A 251 1.78 38.76 -4.85
CA LEU A 251 3.00 38.36 -5.54
C LEU A 251 3.13 36.81 -5.59
N THR A 252 2.82 36.13 -4.50
CA THR A 252 2.81 34.65 -4.45
C THR A 252 1.83 34.06 -5.46
N ALA A 253 0.61 34.59 -5.55
CA ALA A 253 -0.39 34.11 -6.50
C ALA A 253 0.02 34.37 -7.96
N ALA A 254 0.53 35.56 -8.25
CA ALA A 254 1.02 35.90 -9.61
C ALA A 254 2.18 34.96 -10.04
N ARG A 255 3.09 34.66 -9.10
CA ARG A 255 4.19 33.71 -9.33
C ARG A 255 3.69 32.27 -9.47
N ALA A 256 2.79 31.82 -8.60
CA ALA A 256 2.23 30.48 -8.70
C ALA A 256 1.50 30.28 -10.05
N TRP A 257 0.87 31.30 -10.58
CA TRP A 257 0.27 31.28 -11.91
C TRP A 257 1.31 31.20 -13.03
N SER A 258 2.35 32.04 -13.00
CA SER A 258 3.42 32.07 -14.01
C SER A 258 4.26 30.80 -13.98
N ASP A 259 4.61 30.30 -12.79
CA ASP A 259 5.54 29.19 -12.56
C ASP A 259 4.85 27.86 -12.25
N ARG A 260 3.53 27.75 -12.50
CA ARG A 260 2.70 26.57 -12.18
C ARG A 260 3.31 25.24 -12.65
N ARG A 261 4.00 25.23 -13.81
CA ARG A 261 4.67 24.03 -14.33
C ARG A 261 5.89 23.64 -13.50
N ARG A 262 6.61 24.62 -12.97
CA ARG A 262 7.77 24.39 -12.10
C ARG A 262 7.30 23.92 -10.73
N LEU A 263 6.32 24.58 -10.13
CA LEU A 263 5.76 24.18 -8.85
C LEU A 263 5.13 22.78 -8.92
N SER A 264 4.47 22.44 -10.03
CA SER A 264 3.93 21.09 -10.23
C SER A 264 5.02 20.02 -10.35
N SER A 265 6.23 20.34 -10.80
CA SER A 265 7.34 19.38 -10.83
C SER A 265 7.86 19.02 -9.44
N VAL A 266 7.63 19.85 -8.43
CA VAL A 266 7.91 19.57 -7.01
C VAL A 266 6.74 18.85 -6.37
N ALA A 267 5.52 19.32 -6.62
CA ALA A 267 4.31 18.78 -6.02
C ALA A 267 3.97 17.35 -6.50
N LEU A 268 4.19 17.04 -7.78
CA LEU A 268 3.81 15.76 -8.37
C LEU A 268 4.51 14.55 -7.69
N PRO A 269 5.83 14.54 -7.45
CA PRO A 269 6.48 13.49 -6.69
C PRO A 269 5.94 13.36 -5.26
N MET A 270 5.60 14.49 -4.60
CA MET A 270 4.98 14.46 -3.27
C MET A 270 3.59 13.80 -3.32
N VAL A 271 2.75 14.17 -4.30
CA VAL A 271 1.42 13.56 -4.46
C VAL A 271 1.56 12.06 -4.69
N ILE A 272 2.47 11.62 -5.55
CA ILE A 272 2.67 10.19 -5.82
C ILE A 272 3.20 9.48 -4.58
N ALA A 273 4.26 9.99 -3.96
CA ALA A 273 4.90 9.32 -2.83
C ALA A 273 3.99 9.24 -1.59
N VAL A 274 3.40 10.36 -1.19
CA VAL A 274 2.51 10.43 -0.02
C VAL A 274 1.15 9.79 -0.33
N GLY A 275 0.69 9.90 -1.58
CA GLY A 275 -0.57 9.32 -2.00
C GLY A 275 -0.55 7.81 -2.07
N LEU A 276 0.57 7.22 -2.50
CA LEU A 276 0.78 5.77 -2.45
C LEU A 276 0.76 5.27 -1.01
N LEU A 277 1.53 5.93 -0.14
CA LEU A 277 1.59 5.62 1.27
C LEU A 277 0.22 5.75 1.94
N GLY A 278 -0.34 6.96 1.88
CA GLY A 278 -1.59 7.27 2.55
C GLY A 278 -2.76 6.50 1.96
N GLY A 279 -2.80 6.32 0.64
CA GLY A 279 -3.84 5.56 -0.05
C GLY A 279 -3.87 4.10 0.37
N PHE A 280 -2.69 3.50 0.55
CA PHE A 280 -2.60 2.12 1.00
C PHE A 280 -2.96 1.96 2.49
N LEU A 281 -2.42 2.82 3.35
CA LEU A 281 -2.78 2.83 4.78
C LEU A 281 -4.27 3.11 4.96
N PHE A 282 -4.80 4.05 4.19
CA PHE A 282 -6.22 4.39 4.21
C PHE A 282 -7.09 3.21 3.76
N SER A 283 -6.80 2.58 2.62
CA SER A 283 -7.59 1.46 2.12
C SER A 283 -7.55 0.27 3.08
N SER A 284 -6.38 -0.04 3.65
CA SER A 284 -6.23 -1.11 4.62
C SER A 284 -7.01 -0.85 5.92
N ALA A 285 -6.95 0.37 6.45
CA ALA A 285 -7.67 0.76 7.67
C ALA A 285 -9.19 0.88 7.43
N ALA A 286 -9.59 1.41 6.27
CA ALA A 286 -11.00 1.50 5.89
C ALA A 286 -11.62 0.11 5.69
N ASP A 287 -10.94 -0.77 4.95
CA ASP A 287 -11.39 -2.15 4.76
C ASP A 287 -11.54 -2.89 6.11
N GLY A 288 -10.55 -2.76 6.99
CA GLY A 288 -10.61 -3.35 8.33
C GLY A 288 -11.82 -2.88 9.14
N ARG A 289 -12.12 -1.58 9.15
CA ARG A 289 -13.29 -1.04 9.87
C ARG A 289 -14.61 -1.47 9.25
N LEU A 290 -14.72 -1.39 7.93
CA LEU A 290 -15.94 -1.78 7.23
C LEU A 290 -16.26 -3.26 7.43
N GLN A 291 -15.25 -4.13 7.43
CA GLN A 291 -15.44 -5.55 7.76
C GLN A 291 -15.92 -5.75 9.21
N LEU A 292 -15.40 -4.96 10.15
CA LEU A 292 -15.82 -5.05 11.55
C LEU A 292 -17.26 -4.58 11.76
N GLU A 293 -17.66 -3.48 11.17
CA GLU A 293 -19.05 -3.02 11.25
C GLU A 293 -20.01 -4.03 10.64
N ARG A 294 -19.61 -4.65 9.52
CA ARG A 294 -20.37 -5.74 8.93
C ARG A 294 -20.46 -6.93 9.87
N ALA A 295 -19.34 -7.35 10.47
CA ALA A 295 -19.29 -8.42 11.46
C ALA A 295 -20.14 -8.07 12.68
N ALA A 296 -20.07 -6.84 13.20
CA ALA A 296 -20.85 -6.39 14.34
C ALA A 296 -22.37 -6.46 14.10
N ARG A 297 -22.81 -6.14 12.87
CA ARG A 297 -24.24 -6.23 12.48
C ARG A 297 -24.69 -7.65 12.17
N GLN A 298 -23.80 -8.46 11.58
CA GLN A 298 -24.14 -9.79 11.09
C GLN A 298 -24.07 -10.85 12.18
N TYR A 299 -23.07 -10.77 13.09
CA TYR A 299 -22.85 -11.80 14.09
C TYR A 299 -23.86 -11.72 15.24
N GLN A 300 -24.45 -12.87 15.57
CA GLN A 300 -25.51 -12.98 16.60
C GLN A 300 -24.97 -13.44 17.96
N TYR A 301 -23.70 -13.87 18.08
CA TYR A 301 -23.13 -14.16 19.38
C TYR A 301 -22.96 -12.89 20.23
N ALA A 302 -23.09 -13.02 21.55
CA ALA A 302 -22.97 -11.92 22.49
C ALA A 302 -21.64 -11.97 23.27
N SER A 303 -21.11 -13.16 23.53
CA SER A 303 -19.83 -13.35 24.23
C SER A 303 -19.09 -14.59 23.76
N ALA A 304 -17.82 -14.69 24.14
CA ALA A 304 -16.99 -15.87 23.92
C ALA A 304 -16.00 -16.08 25.05
N LEU A 305 -15.58 -17.34 25.19
CA LEU A 305 -14.42 -17.76 25.94
C LEU A 305 -13.29 -18.09 24.99
N ASP A 306 -12.13 -17.54 25.19
CA ASP A 306 -10.95 -17.71 24.35
C ASP A 306 -9.85 -18.45 25.12
N GLY A 307 -8.86 -19.01 24.39
CA GLY A 307 -7.70 -19.66 24.99
C GLY A 307 -7.96 -21.07 25.60
N LEU A 308 -9.10 -21.66 25.30
CA LEU A 308 -9.44 -23.00 25.79
C LEU A 308 -8.76 -24.10 24.96
N SER A 309 -8.61 -25.30 25.58
CA SER A 309 -8.39 -26.52 24.81
C SER A 309 -9.63 -26.87 23.96
N PRO A 310 -9.53 -27.65 22.89
CA PRO A 310 -10.71 -28.06 22.11
C PRO A 310 -11.77 -28.75 22.94
N THR A 311 -11.37 -29.61 23.91
CA THR A 311 -12.26 -30.28 24.85
C THR A 311 -12.89 -29.29 25.83
N GLY A 312 -12.09 -28.37 26.40
CA GLY A 312 -12.60 -27.33 27.31
C GLY A 312 -13.58 -26.37 26.60
N ALA A 313 -13.38 -26.08 25.32
CA ALA A 313 -14.32 -25.29 24.53
C ALA A 313 -15.67 -26.02 24.31
N VAL A 314 -15.63 -27.35 24.10
CA VAL A 314 -16.83 -28.16 23.99
C VAL A 314 -17.58 -28.21 25.35
N ASP A 315 -16.85 -28.38 26.44
CA ASP A 315 -17.46 -28.40 27.79
C ASP A 315 -18.10 -27.05 28.13
N ALA A 316 -17.44 -25.96 27.80
CA ALA A 316 -17.98 -24.60 27.94
C ALA A 316 -19.24 -24.37 27.09
N ALA A 317 -19.22 -24.84 25.83
CA ALA A 317 -20.39 -24.77 24.97
C ALA A 317 -21.55 -25.59 25.49
N ASN A 318 -21.31 -26.82 25.97
CA ASN A 318 -22.31 -27.68 26.56
C ASN A 318 -22.89 -27.07 27.84
N ALA A 319 -22.07 -26.47 28.70
CA ALA A 319 -22.52 -25.78 29.89
C ALA A 319 -23.44 -24.59 29.60
N ALA A 320 -23.17 -23.84 28.52
CA ALA A 320 -24.04 -22.77 28.05
C ALA A 320 -25.33 -23.32 27.45
N GLN A 321 -25.27 -24.39 26.65
CA GLN A 321 -26.43 -25.05 26.06
C GLN A 321 -27.36 -25.64 27.12
N ALA A 322 -26.82 -26.20 28.21
CA ALA A 322 -27.61 -26.70 29.35
C ALA A 322 -28.46 -25.60 30.03
N ARG A 323 -28.13 -24.33 29.80
CA ARG A 323 -28.89 -23.13 30.24
C ARG A 323 -29.73 -22.49 29.13
N ASN A 324 -30.01 -23.22 28.05
CA ASN A 324 -30.80 -22.80 26.90
C ASN A 324 -30.17 -21.65 26.08
N PHE A 325 -28.86 -21.44 26.13
CA PHE A 325 -28.16 -20.53 25.22
C PHE A 325 -27.64 -21.30 24.03
N GLN A 326 -27.66 -20.68 22.86
CA GLN A 326 -26.91 -21.22 21.71
C GLN A 326 -25.42 -21.05 21.99
N ALA A 327 -24.67 -22.12 21.87
CA ALA A 327 -23.22 -22.09 22.08
C ALA A 327 -22.51 -23.09 21.16
N ILE A 328 -21.33 -22.73 20.70
CA ILE A 328 -20.56 -23.49 19.74
C ILE A 328 -19.09 -23.41 20.10
N ALA A 329 -18.42 -24.55 20.07
CA ALA A 329 -16.97 -24.62 20.20
C ALA A 329 -16.32 -24.57 18.81
N LEU A 330 -15.29 -23.73 18.68
CA LEU A 330 -14.53 -23.51 17.46
C LEU A 330 -13.04 -23.53 17.79
N THR A 331 -12.24 -24.31 17.05
CA THR A 331 -10.77 -24.24 17.20
C THR A 331 -10.20 -23.01 16.47
N SER A 332 -8.98 -22.62 16.82
CA SER A 332 -8.21 -21.68 16.01
C SER A 332 -8.09 -22.20 14.58
N THR A 333 -8.16 -21.28 13.61
CA THR A 333 -7.97 -21.61 12.19
C THR A 333 -6.51 -21.93 11.93
N SER A 334 -6.24 -23.11 11.39
CA SER A 334 -4.92 -23.57 11.00
C SER A 334 -4.82 -23.77 9.50
N GLN A 335 -3.65 -24.11 9.01
CA GLN A 335 -3.40 -24.35 7.60
C GLN A 335 -3.41 -25.84 7.28
N ALA A 336 -3.84 -26.17 6.07
CA ALA A 336 -3.80 -27.51 5.51
C ALA A 336 -3.55 -27.42 3.98
N PHE A 337 -3.29 -28.56 3.35
CA PHE A 337 -3.07 -28.65 1.92
C PHE A 337 -4.05 -29.62 1.28
N ILE A 338 -4.55 -29.25 0.10
CA ILE A 338 -5.27 -30.12 -0.83
C ILE A 338 -4.35 -30.31 -2.03
N GLY A 339 -3.60 -31.42 -2.07
CA GLY A 339 -2.52 -31.57 -3.03
C GLY A 339 -1.43 -30.53 -2.82
N THR A 340 -1.27 -29.60 -3.76
CA THR A 340 -0.32 -28.47 -3.67
C THR A 340 -1.00 -27.15 -3.29
N THR A 341 -2.31 -27.14 -3.11
CA THR A 341 -3.07 -25.90 -2.83
C THR A 341 -3.24 -25.71 -1.33
N ARG A 342 -2.74 -24.59 -0.82
CA ARG A 342 -2.92 -24.18 0.58
C ARG A 342 -4.37 -23.82 0.84
N THR A 343 -4.92 -24.33 1.91
CA THR A 343 -6.26 -24.01 2.41
C THR A 343 -6.24 -23.80 3.92
N ARG A 344 -7.33 -23.27 4.46
CA ARG A 344 -7.52 -23.10 5.89
C ARG A 344 -8.45 -24.18 6.41
N VAL A 345 -8.19 -24.63 7.64
CA VAL A 345 -8.99 -25.66 8.33
C VAL A 345 -9.21 -25.23 9.77
N ALA A 346 -10.39 -25.46 10.29
CA ALA A 346 -10.75 -25.29 11.71
C ALA A 346 -11.65 -26.42 12.16
N GLY A 347 -11.71 -26.65 13.46
CA GLY A 347 -12.67 -27.60 14.07
C GLY A 347 -13.91 -26.86 14.57
N VAL A 348 -15.09 -27.40 14.34
CA VAL A 348 -16.36 -26.84 14.83
C VAL A 348 -17.24 -27.92 15.45
N SER A 349 -17.91 -27.61 16.56
CA SER A 349 -18.79 -28.57 17.25
C SER A 349 -20.16 -28.72 16.57
N ASP A 350 -20.74 -27.59 16.14
CA ASP A 350 -22.01 -27.54 15.39
C ASP A 350 -21.87 -26.63 14.19
N PRO A 351 -21.65 -27.19 12.98
CA PRO A 351 -21.50 -26.41 11.75
C PRO A 351 -22.73 -25.57 11.40
N ALA A 352 -23.94 -26.10 11.64
CA ALA A 352 -25.18 -25.40 11.28
C ALA A 352 -25.44 -24.21 12.22
N GLY A 353 -25.27 -24.42 13.50
CA GLY A 353 -25.34 -23.39 14.53
C GLY A 353 -24.28 -22.30 14.28
N TYR A 354 -23.05 -22.68 13.88
CA TYR A 354 -21.98 -21.74 13.56
C TYR A 354 -22.34 -20.81 12.40
N VAL A 355 -22.85 -21.36 11.30
CA VAL A 355 -23.28 -20.56 10.16
C VAL A 355 -24.43 -19.63 10.53
N SER A 356 -25.41 -20.13 11.30
CA SER A 356 -26.54 -19.34 11.82
C SER A 356 -26.07 -18.19 12.70
N MET A 357 -25.14 -18.47 13.66
CA MET A 357 -24.61 -17.48 14.60
C MET A 357 -23.81 -16.37 13.92
N LEU A 358 -23.21 -16.66 12.76
CA LEU A 358 -22.50 -15.68 11.94
C LEU A 358 -23.38 -15.04 10.87
N GLY A 359 -24.68 -15.37 10.79
CA GLY A 359 -25.62 -14.82 9.83
C GLY A 359 -25.32 -15.24 8.39
N GLY A 360 -24.69 -16.39 8.20
CA GLY A 360 -24.42 -16.99 6.90
C GLY A 360 -25.61 -17.78 6.36
N SER A 361 -25.49 -18.24 5.10
CA SER A 361 -26.43 -19.18 4.50
C SER A 361 -25.78 -20.55 4.30
N LEU A 362 -26.53 -21.61 4.59
CA LEU A 362 -26.08 -23.00 4.55
C LEU A 362 -26.78 -23.77 3.44
N THR A 363 -26.02 -24.57 2.69
CA THR A 363 -26.54 -25.51 1.70
C THR A 363 -25.99 -26.92 1.98
N GLY A 364 -26.84 -27.93 2.05
CA GLY A 364 -26.48 -29.30 2.41
C GLY A 364 -26.99 -29.72 3.77
N LYS A 365 -26.78 -30.98 4.16
CA LYS A 365 -27.16 -31.54 5.46
C LYS A 365 -26.06 -32.42 6.01
N VAL A 366 -25.90 -32.44 7.34
CA VAL A 366 -25.01 -33.39 8.03
C VAL A 366 -25.60 -34.79 7.89
N PRO A 367 -24.85 -35.81 7.41
CA PRO A 367 -25.29 -37.19 7.45
C PRO A 367 -25.41 -37.65 8.90
N HIS A 368 -26.49 -38.33 9.22
CA HIS A 368 -26.70 -38.85 10.60
C HIS A 368 -25.85 -40.08 10.92
N ASP A 369 -25.23 -40.71 9.93
CA ASP A 369 -24.49 -41.96 10.11
C ASP A 369 -23.12 -41.87 9.40
N THR A 370 -22.08 -41.59 10.16
CA THR A 370 -20.69 -41.71 9.71
C THR A 370 -20.06 -42.93 10.38
N GLY A 371 -20.13 -44.08 9.70
CA GLY A 371 -19.37 -45.27 10.12
C GLY A 371 -17.88 -44.96 10.18
N SER A 372 -17.13 -45.68 11.01
CA SER A 372 -15.70 -45.45 11.31
C SER A 372 -14.74 -45.48 10.13
N THR A 373 -15.19 -45.82 8.93
CA THR A 373 -14.41 -45.87 7.67
C THR A 373 -14.81 -44.84 6.62
N ALA A 374 -15.83 -44.01 6.93
CA ALA A 374 -16.31 -43.00 5.99
C ALA A 374 -15.39 -41.75 5.99
N PRO A 375 -15.27 -41.02 4.84
CA PRO A 375 -14.57 -39.75 4.83
C PRO A 375 -15.22 -38.75 5.81
N VAL A 376 -14.38 -38.01 6.52
CA VAL A 376 -14.80 -37.03 7.55
C VAL A 376 -15.72 -35.98 6.93
N PRO A 377 -16.93 -35.76 7.47
CA PRO A 377 -17.83 -34.74 6.94
C PRO A 377 -17.30 -33.33 7.23
N VAL A 378 -17.21 -32.49 6.21
CA VAL A 378 -16.73 -31.11 6.37
C VAL A 378 -17.72 -30.10 5.83
N LEU A 379 -17.79 -28.96 6.51
CA LEU A 379 -18.40 -27.74 6.01
C LEU A 379 -17.36 -26.95 5.23
N ALA A 380 -17.66 -26.52 4.01
CA ALA A 380 -16.77 -25.69 3.20
C ALA A 380 -17.36 -24.27 3.05
N SER A 381 -16.56 -23.26 3.38
CA SER A 381 -16.88 -21.86 3.10
C SER A 381 -16.06 -21.30 1.91
N THR A 382 -15.33 -22.16 1.21
CA THR A 382 -14.47 -21.77 0.09
C THR A 382 -15.28 -21.59 -1.20
N ARG A 383 -14.93 -20.57 -2.00
CA ARG A 383 -15.55 -20.33 -3.30
C ARG A 383 -15.33 -21.52 -4.23
N GLY A 384 -16.41 -22.00 -4.85
CA GLY A 384 -16.36 -23.13 -5.79
C GLY A 384 -16.33 -24.51 -5.13
N ALA A 385 -16.48 -24.60 -3.80
CA ALA A 385 -16.71 -25.87 -3.14
C ALA A 385 -18.11 -26.41 -3.48
N THR A 386 -18.18 -27.68 -3.83
CA THR A 386 -19.43 -28.37 -4.18
C THR A 386 -19.70 -29.49 -3.17
N VAL A 387 -20.97 -29.64 -2.75
CA VAL A 387 -21.39 -30.74 -1.88
C VAL A 387 -21.15 -32.07 -2.60
N GLY A 388 -20.67 -33.07 -1.87
CA GLY A 388 -20.31 -34.40 -2.37
C GLY A 388 -18.85 -34.56 -2.79
N ARG A 389 -18.08 -33.48 -2.91
CA ARG A 389 -16.65 -33.56 -3.28
C ARG A 389 -15.83 -34.18 -2.17
N GLU A 390 -15.01 -35.16 -2.53
CA GLU A 390 -14.02 -35.74 -1.63
C GLU A 390 -12.70 -34.98 -1.73
N LEU A 391 -12.02 -34.83 -0.61
CA LEU A 391 -10.80 -34.06 -0.44
C LEU A 391 -9.83 -34.84 0.43
N ASP A 392 -8.57 -34.90 0.04
CA ASP A 392 -7.48 -35.35 0.89
C ASP A 392 -6.82 -34.12 1.50
N LEU A 393 -7.11 -33.85 2.76
CA LEU A 393 -6.52 -32.76 3.51
C LEU A 393 -5.23 -33.25 4.17
N THR A 394 -4.13 -32.64 3.85
CA THR A 394 -2.85 -32.87 4.53
C THR A 394 -2.66 -31.76 5.55
N LEU A 395 -2.62 -32.12 6.83
CA LEU A 395 -2.47 -31.20 7.96
C LEU A 395 -0.98 -30.87 8.19
N LEU A 396 -0.70 -29.85 9.02
CA LEU A 396 0.68 -29.41 9.29
C LEU A 396 1.52 -30.46 10.06
N ASP A 397 0.86 -31.36 10.78
CA ASP A 397 1.51 -32.48 11.49
C ASP A 397 1.82 -33.69 10.56
N GLY A 398 1.56 -33.55 9.26
CA GLY A 398 1.77 -34.61 8.28
C GLY A 398 0.64 -35.61 8.17
N SER A 399 -0.37 -35.52 9.02
CA SER A 399 -1.52 -36.41 8.97
C SER A 399 -2.40 -36.12 7.74
N ARG A 400 -2.98 -37.19 7.16
CA ARG A 400 -3.91 -37.09 6.03
C ARG A 400 -5.32 -37.41 6.50
N VAL A 401 -6.22 -36.46 6.31
CA VAL A 401 -7.64 -36.59 6.63
C VAL A 401 -8.42 -36.68 5.31
N ARG A 402 -9.02 -37.84 5.04
CA ARG A 402 -9.99 -37.96 3.95
C ARG A 402 -11.28 -37.30 4.37
N ALA A 403 -11.64 -36.22 3.69
CA ALA A 403 -12.81 -35.42 3.98
C ALA A 403 -13.80 -35.44 2.82
N ARG A 404 -15.09 -35.34 3.12
CA ARG A 404 -16.15 -35.14 2.12
C ARG A 404 -16.91 -33.87 2.44
N VAL A 405 -17.03 -32.98 1.48
CA VAL A 405 -17.85 -31.77 1.63
C VAL A 405 -19.32 -32.18 1.71
N VAL A 406 -19.93 -32.07 2.87
CA VAL A 406 -21.35 -32.37 3.09
C VAL A 406 -22.19 -31.13 3.14
N MET A 407 -21.59 -29.98 3.44
CA MET A 407 -22.24 -28.67 3.51
C MET A 407 -21.34 -27.61 2.90
N THR A 408 -21.96 -26.61 2.30
CA THR A 408 -21.30 -25.38 1.88
C THR A 408 -21.98 -24.19 2.54
N ALA A 409 -21.18 -23.20 2.94
CA ALA A 409 -21.69 -21.98 3.57
C ALA A 409 -21.15 -20.75 2.84
N THR A 410 -21.96 -19.70 2.81
CA THR A 410 -21.56 -18.37 2.33
C THR A 410 -21.76 -17.34 3.43
N GLY A 411 -21.00 -16.24 3.37
CA GLY A 411 -21.11 -15.17 4.38
C GLY A 411 -20.27 -15.40 5.63
N LEU A 412 -19.45 -16.46 5.71
CA LEU A 412 -18.50 -16.66 6.80
C LEU A 412 -17.27 -15.75 6.63
N PRO A 413 -16.61 -15.35 7.75
CA PRO A 413 -15.48 -14.43 7.71
C PRO A 413 -14.23 -15.03 7.05
N ASP A 414 -14.07 -16.35 7.17
CA ASP A 414 -12.92 -17.07 6.66
C ASP A 414 -13.34 -18.08 5.59
N GLU A 415 -12.62 -18.09 4.48
CA GLU A 415 -12.72 -19.17 3.50
C GLU A 415 -11.91 -20.38 4.03
N ALA A 416 -12.60 -21.32 4.64
CA ALA A 416 -12.00 -22.49 5.32
C ALA A 416 -12.85 -23.75 5.14
N TYR A 417 -12.23 -24.90 5.44
CA TYR A 417 -12.92 -26.16 5.65
C TYR A 417 -13.05 -26.39 7.15
N TYR A 418 -14.26 -26.70 7.61
CA TYR A 418 -14.54 -26.93 9.03
C TYR A 418 -14.75 -28.41 9.27
N LEU A 419 -13.82 -29.01 10.02
CA LEU A 419 -13.86 -30.36 10.50
C LEU A 419 -14.75 -30.47 11.75
N PRO A 420 -15.31 -31.64 12.08
CA PRO A 420 -15.82 -31.89 13.42
C PRO A 420 -14.74 -31.63 14.46
N ILE A 421 -15.10 -30.96 15.56
CA ILE A 421 -14.11 -30.56 16.57
C ILE A 421 -13.44 -31.78 17.25
N SER A 422 -14.14 -32.91 17.33
CA SER A 422 -13.60 -34.19 17.83
C SER A 422 -12.46 -34.71 16.96
N GLU A 423 -12.51 -34.48 15.65
CA GLU A 423 -11.41 -34.86 14.73
C GLU A 423 -10.28 -33.85 14.83
N ALA A 424 -10.60 -32.57 14.83
CA ALA A 424 -9.60 -31.52 14.98
C ALA A 424 -8.80 -31.64 16.28
N ALA A 425 -9.44 -31.99 17.37
CA ALA A 425 -8.81 -32.17 18.70
C ALA A 425 -7.72 -33.28 18.75
N ARG A 426 -7.70 -34.18 17.76
CA ARG A 426 -6.67 -35.24 17.67
C ARG A 426 -5.34 -34.71 17.14
N HIS A 427 -5.35 -33.50 16.59
CA HIS A 427 -4.18 -32.91 15.92
C HIS A 427 -3.67 -31.70 16.70
N GLY A 428 -2.38 -31.70 17.05
CA GLY A 428 -1.75 -30.70 17.91
C GLY A 428 -1.79 -29.26 17.34
N GLN A 429 -1.99 -29.10 16.04
CA GLN A 429 -2.14 -27.79 15.41
C GLN A 429 -3.42 -27.04 15.82
N PHE A 430 -4.40 -27.72 16.40
CA PHE A 430 -5.66 -27.14 16.91
C PHE A 430 -5.68 -27.07 18.45
N SER A 431 -4.55 -26.76 19.07
CA SER A 431 -4.38 -26.71 20.51
C SER A 431 -5.19 -25.62 21.22
N SER A 432 -5.57 -24.56 20.51
CA SER A 432 -6.38 -23.46 21.02
C SER A 432 -7.78 -23.46 20.42
N ALA A 433 -8.76 -23.23 21.24
CA ALA A 433 -10.17 -23.17 20.87
C ALA A 433 -10.91 -22.07 21.64
N GLN A 434 -12.08 -21.70 21.14
CA GLN A 434 -12.98 -20.71 21.73
C GLN A 434 -14.40 -21.25 21.75
N ALA A 435 -15.18 -20.85 22.77
CA ALA A 435 -16.60 -21.12 22.83
C ALA A 435 -17.38 -19.82 22.60
N LEU A 436 -18.13 -19.75 21.47
CA LEU A 436 -19.00 -18.64 21.12
C LEU A 436 -20.42 -18.91 21.66
N THR A 437 -21.08 -17.89 22.21
CA THR A 437 -22.44 -18.05 22.73
C THR A 437 -23.29 -16.79 22.58
N THR A 438 -24.61 -16.98 22.55
CA THR A 438 -25.61 -15.91 22.63
C THR A 438 -25.83 -15.38 24.03
N ALA A 439 -25.28 -16.03 25.07
CA ALA A 439 -25.34 -15.58 26.46
C ALA A 439 -24.53 -14.28 26.62
N THR A 440 -25.00 -13.40 27.51
CA THR A 440 -24.19 -12.21 27.90
C THR A 440 -22.95 -12.63 28.68
N PRO A 441 -21.90 -11.79 28.76
CA PRO A 441 -20.68 -12.15 29.49
C PRO A 441 -20.92 -12.60 30.93
N HIS A 442 -21.83 -11.94 31.64
CA HIS A 442 -22.20 -12.31 33.02
C HIS A 442 -22.90 -13.66 33.10
N GLN A 443 -23.82 -13.98 32.21
CA GLN A 443 -24.52 -15.26 32.14
C GLN A 443 -23.55 -16.40 31.78
N LEU A 444 -22.63 -16.14 30.81
CA LEU A 444 -21.62 -17.12 30.46
C LEU A 444 -20.67 -17.39 31.61
N GLN A 445 -20.20 -16.36 32.31
CA GLN A 445 -19.36 -16.52 33.50
C GLN A 445 -20.01 -17.36 34.59
N GLN A 446 -21.31 -17.19 34.83
CA GLN A 446 -22.08 -18.02 35.72
C GLN A 446 -22.20 -19.47 35.21
N ALA A 447 -22.34 -19.65 33.89
CA ALA A 447 -22.48 -20.98 33.30
C ALA A 447 -21.20 -21.82 33.44
N VAL A 448 -20.04 -21.18 33.35
CA VAL A 448 -18.74 -21.86 33.37
C VAL A 448 -17.99 -21.75 34.68
N SER A 449 -18.62 -21.24 35.75
CA SER A 449 -17.98 -21.01 37.05
C SER A 449 -17.42 -22.29 37.75
N GLY A 450 -17.82 -23.48 37.27
CA GLY A 450 -17.30 -24.77 37.73
C GLY A 450 -16.23 -25.40 36.83
N LEU A 451 -15.86 -24.76 35.71
CA LEU A 451 -14.87 -25.29 34.77
C LEU A 451 -13.47 -24.74 35.10
N THR A 452 -12.48 -25.64 35.10
CA THR A 452 -11.07 -25.26 35.28
C THR A 452 -10.46 -24.79 33.98
N GLY A 453 -9.60 -23.75 34.03
CA GLY A 453 -8.85 -23.26 32.83
C GLY A 453 -9.57 -22.17 32.06
N VAL A 454 -10.61 -21.54 32.60
CA VAL A 454 -11.30 -20.39 32.00
C VAL A 454 -10.54 -19.11 32.35
N GLU A 455 -9.87 -18.50 31.40
CA GLU A 455 -9.06 -17.29 31.66
C GLU A 455 -9.90 -16.01 31.68
N ALA A 456 -10.76 -15.77 30.71
CA ALA A 456 -11.59 -14.57 30.65
C ALA A 456 -12.79 -14.74 29.71
N VAL A 457 -13.94 -14.26 30.13
CA VAL A 457 -15.11 -14.07 29.27
C VAL A 457 -14.97 -12.74 28.57
N LYS A 458 -15.01 -12.73 27.24
CA LYS A 458 -14.94 -11.52 26.41
C LYS A 458 -16.31 -11.22 25.81
N SER A 459 -16.68 -9.96 25.82
CA SER A 459 -17.86 -9.48 25.08
C SER A 459 -17.61 -9.51 23.57
N LYS A 460 -18.67 -9.45 22.77
CA LYS A 460 -18.59 -9.33 21.31
C LYS A 460 -17.77 -8.11 20.92
N GLU A 461 -17.98 -6.96 21.58
CA GLU A 461 -17.27 -5.72 21.32
C GLU A 461 -15.77 -5.86 21.58
N GLU A 462 -15.39 -6.51 22.69
CA GLU A 462 -13.97 -6.77 23.03
C GLU A 462 -13.31 -7.70 22.01
N LEU A 463 -14.01 -8.75 21.57
CA LEU A 463 -13.50 -9.67 20.55
C LEU A 463 -13.29 -8.96 19.20
N LEU A 464 -14.26 -8.15 18.78
CA LEU A 464 -14.15 -7.37 17.56
C LEU A 464 -13.03 -6.33 17.67
N ALA A 465 -12.88 -5.66 18.81
CA ALA A 465 -11.80 -4.71 19.06
C ALA A 465 -10.42 -5.41 19.06
N GLN A 466 -10.31 -6.59 19.67
CA GLN A 466 -9.09 -7.40 19.64
C GLN A 466 -8.75 -7.87 18.21
N ALA A 467 -9.72 -8.37 17.48
CA ALA A 467 -9.53 -8.75 16.07
C ALA A 467 -9.09 -7.55 15.21
N GLN A 468 -9.62 -6.36 15.49
CA GLN A 468 -9.21 -5.12 14.83
C GLN A 468 -7.76 -4.76 15.16
N SER A 469 -7.39 -4.75 16.45
CA SER A 469 -6.03 -4.39 16.86
C SER A 469 -4.99 -5.34 16.27
N THR A 470 -5.25 -6.64 16.28
CA THR A 470 -4.38 -7.67 15.68
C THR A 470 -4.27 -7.50 14.16
N ARG A 471 -5.39 -7.27 13.46
CA ARG A 471 -5.38 -7.00 12.01
C ARG A 471 -4.68 -5.70 11.67
N MET A 472 -4.91 -4.64 12.44
CA MET A 472 -4.26 -3.36 12.23
C MET A 472 -2.74 -3.46 12.46
N GLN A 473 -2.30 -4.17 13.48
CA GLN A 473 -0.89 -4.40 13.76
C GLN A 473 -0.22 -5.25 12.68
N SER A 474 -0.85 -6.35 12.25
CA SER A 474 -0.35 -7.18 11.15
C SER A 474 -0.35 -6.44 9.81
N SER A 475 -1.36 -5.61 9.55
CA SER A 475 -1.43 -4.76 8.36
C SER A 475 -0.37 -3.66 8.38
N LEU A 476 -0.14 -3.00 9.52
CA LEU A 476 0.91 -1.98 9.66
C LEU A 476 2.29 -2.58 9.49
N SER A 477 2.59 -3.72 10.13
CA SER A 477 3.88 -4.39 10.00
C SER A 477 4.11 -4.89 8.57
N GLY A 478 3.10 -5.50 7.94
CA GLY A 478 3.14 -5.91 6.54
C GLY A 478 3.35 -4.72 5.59
N ASN A 479 2.62 -3.63 5.81
CA ASN A 479 2.73 -2.42 4.99
C ASN A 479 4.08 -1.72 5.16
N LEU A 480 4.60 -1.60 6.37
CA LEU A 480 5.93 -1.03 6.62
C LEU A 480 7.02 -1.89 5.99
N SER A 481 6.88 -3.21 6.00
CA SER A 481 7.80 -4.14 5.34
C SER A 481 7.82 -3.93 3.83
N ILE A 482 6.63 -3.78 3.24
CA ILE A 482 6.45 -3.67 1.79
C ILE A 482 6.81 -2.26 1.30
N PHE A 483 6.30 -1.23 1.98
CA PHE A 483 6.39 0.16 1.51
C PHE A 483 7.46 1.00 2.22
N GLY A 484 8.09 0.51 3.29
CA GLY A 484 9.11 1.24 4.04
C GLY A 484 10.25 1.74 3.16
N ILE A 485 10.69 0.92 2.20
CA ILE A 485 11.71 1.31 1.21
C ILE A 485 11.23 2.47 0.35
N ILE A 486 9.97 2.41 -0.09
CA ILE A 486 9.34 3.45 -0.92
C ILE A 486 9.25 4.77 -0.14
N TYR A 487 8.96 4.69 1.17
CA TYR A 487 8.91 5.87 2.04
C TYR A 487 10.25 6.57 2.18
N VAL A 488 11.31 5.80 2.43
CA VAL A 488 12.66 6.34 2.50
C VAL A 488 13.04 7.00 1.18
N MET A 489 12.78 6.35 0.05
CA MET A 489 13.03 6.93 -1.27
C MET A 489 12.23 8.21 -1.51
N ALA A 490 10.96 8.23 -1.14
CA ALA A 490 10.11 9.41 -1.29
C ALA A 490 10.62 10.59 -0.46
N LEU A 491 11.05 10.33 0.78
CA LEU A 491 11.57 11.33 1.70
C LEU A 491 12.91 11.90 1.21
N VAL A 492 13.83 11.05 0.79
CA VAL A 492 15.10 11.46 0.18
C VAL A 492 14.84 12.29 -1.08
N SER A 493 13.90 11.88 -1.91
CA SER A 493 13.54 12.61 -3.14
C SER A 493 12.90 13.95 -2.84
N LEU A 494 12.07 14.05 -1.80
CA LEU A 494 11.49 15.30 -1.35
C LEU A 494 12.58 16.30 -0.93
N VAL A 495 13.54 15.85 -0.12
CA VAL A 495 14.69 16.66 0.31
C VAL A 495 15.51 17.11 -0.91
N GLN A 496 15.83 16.18 -1.81
CA GLN A 496 16.63 16.47 -3.00
C GLN A 496 15.95 17.49 -3.93
N ILE A 497 14.68 17.27 -4.27
CA ILE A 497 13.95 18.17 -5.18
C ILE A 497 13.76 19.53 -4.54
N THR A 498 13.44 19.59 -3.24
CA THR A 498 13.27 20.85 -2.51
C THR A 498 14.56 21.64 -2.49
N THR A 499 15.67 21.00 -2.20
CA THR A 499 17.01 21.63 -2.17
C THR A 499 17.38 22.16 -3.55
N LEU A 500 17.30 21.32 -4.60
CA LEU A 500 17.63 21.73 -5.97
C LEU A 500 16.76 22.88 -6.47
N THR A 501 15.46 22.83 -6.23
CA THR A 501 14.54 23.88 -6.66
C THR A 501 14.77 25.19 -5.92
N THR A 502 15.08 25.14 -4.63
CA THR A 502 15.38 26.35 -3.84
C THR A 502 16.72 26.96 -4.24
N TRP A 503 17.76 26.14 -4.44
CA TRP A 503 19.08 26.62 -4.88
C TRP A 503 19.05 27.22 -6.30
N SER A 504 18.24 26.66 -7.20
CA SER A 504 18.08 27.23 -8.56
C SER A 504 17.48 28.65 -8.54
N ARG A 505 16.82 29.06 -7.44
CA ARG A 505 16.26 30.41 -7.23
C ARG A 505 17.25 31.45 -6.70
N ALA A 506 18.48 31.04 -6.40
CA ALA A 506 19.44 31.95 -5.78
C ALA A 506 19.68 33.24 -6.61
N ARG A 507 19.66 33.13 -7.96
CA ARG A 507 19.74 34.31 -8.86
C ARG A 507 18.48 35.19 -8.81
N GLU A 508 17.30 34.61 -8.69
CA GLU A 508 16.04 35.32 -8.54
C GLU A 508 16.01 36.13 -7.25
N PHE A 509 16.49 35.56 -6.15
CA PHE A 509 16.60 36.26 -4.87
C PHE A 509 17.51 37.49 -4.95
N THR A 510 18.64 37.39 -5.69
CA THR A 510 19.53 38.52 -5.93
C THR A 510 18.84 39.62 -6.75
N LEU A 511 18.06 39.27 -7.79
CA LEU A 511 17.30 40.22 -8.60
C LEU A 511 16.21 40.92 -7.79
N LEU A 512 15.46 40.17 -6.97
CA LEU A 512 14.43 40.74 -6.10
C LEU A 512 14.99 41.74 -5.09
N ARG A 513 16.18 41.45 -4.55
CA ARG A 513 16.89 42.39 -3.67
C ARG A 513 17.28 43.68 -4.41
N ARG A 514 17.74 43.57 -5.66
CA ARG A 514 18.09 44.75 -6.50
C ARG A 514 16.85 45.62 -6.79
N VAL A 515 15.65 45.02 -6.84
CA VAL A 515 14.40 45.76 -7.04
C VAL A 515 13.86 46.33 -5.71
N GLY A 516 14.57 46.14 -4.59
CA GLY A 516 14.23 46.75 -3.30
C GLY A 516 13.45 45.87 -2.33
N LEU A 517 13.20 44.59 -2.62
CA LEU A 517 12.55 43.71 -1.66
C LEU A 517 13.47 43.39 -0.47
N SER A 518 12.93 43.52 0.73
CA SER A 518 13.63 43.10 1.95
C SER A 518 13.85 41.58 2.01
N ARG A 519 14.85 41.13 2.77
CA ARG A 519 15.11 39.69 3.00
C ARG A 519 13.88 39.00 3.59
N GLY A 520 13.20 39.65 4.54
CA GLY A 520 11.98 39.16 5.15
C GLY A 520 10.84 38.93 4.16
N ASN A 521 10.64 39.87 3.23
CA ASN A 521 9.61 39.75 2.20
C ASN A 521 9.92 38.62 1.20
N ILE A 522 11.19 38.44 0.80
CA ILE A 522 11.61 37.35 -0.09
C ILE A 522 11.39 36.01 0.61
N PHE A 523 11.76 35.90 1.88
CA PHE A 523 11.53 34.72 2.69
C PHE A 523 10.03 34.42 2.83
N ALA A 524 9.20 35.43 3.17
CA ALA A 524 7.76 35.28 3.32
C ALA A 524 7.09 34.81 2.02
N VAL A 525 7.46 35.36 0.84
CA VAL A 525 6.95 34.91 -0.45
C VAL A 525 7.35 33.46 -0.72
N THR A 526 8.58 33.06 -0.41
CA THR A 526 9.06 31.70 -0.67
C THR A 526 8.36 30.68 0.22
N VAL A 527 8.13 31.01 1.50
CA VAL A 527 7.36 30.18 2.42
C VAL A 527 5.89 30.12 2.01
N ALA A 528 5.30 31.25 1.60
CA ALA A 528 3.91 31.26 1.10
C ALA A 528 3.73 30.42 -0.16
N GLU A 529 4.69 30.41 -1.09
CA GLU A 529 4.69 29.48 -2.24
C GLU A 529 4.75 28.02 -1.80
N ALA A 530 5.58 27.69 -0.79
CA ALA A 530 5.66 26.33 -0.25
C ALA A 530 4.33 25.91 0.42
N VAL A 531 3.68 26.81 1.13
CA VAL A 531 2.34 26.56 1.71
C VAL A 531 1.31 26.33 0.60
N VAL A 532 1.31 27.12 -0.46
CA VAL A 532 0.41 26.90 -1.62
C VAL A 532 0.61 25.50 -2.22
N VAL A 533 1.85 25.08 -2.41
CA VAL A 533 2.16 23.73 -2.93
C VAL A 533 1.69 22.67 -1.94
N GLY A 534 1.98 22.82 -0.66
CA GLY A 534 1.57 21.87 0.39
C GLY A 534 0.05 21.71 0.48
N VAL A 535 -0.69 22.82 0.48
CA VAL A 535 -2.17 22.81 0.50
C VAL A 535 -2.71 22.16 -0.78
N ALA A 536 -2.14 22.47 -1.95
CA ALA A 536 -2.56 21.84 -3.21
C ALA A 536 -2.34 20.32 -3.19
N VAL A 537 -1.20 19.85 -2.66
CA VAL A 537 -0.92 18.43 -2.46
C VAL A 537 -1.95 17.80 -1.52
N THR A 538 -2.23 18.44 -0.39
CA THR A 538 -3.21 17.94 0.59
C THR A 538 -4.61 17.82 -0.01
N VAL A 539 -5.07 18.82 -0.78
CA VAL A 539 -6.38 18.78 -1.45
C VAL A 539 -6.46 17.64 -2.46
N LEU A 540 -5.42 17.43 -3.26
CA LEU A 540 -5.37 16.35 -4.24
C LEU A 540 -5.35 14.97 -3.58
N LEU A 541 -4.60 14.82 -2.51
CA LEU A 541 -4.52 13.57 -1.75
C LEU A 541 -5.84 13.27 -1.04
N PHE A 542 -6.46 14.27 -0.45
CA PHE A 542 -7.79 14.13 0.15
C PHE A 542 -8.82 13.69 -0.89
N ALA A 543 -8.81 14.29 -2.09
CA ALA A 543 -9.68 13.87 -3.19
C ALA A 543 -9.41 12.42 -3.62
N SER A 544 -8.14 12.00 -3.67
CA SER A 544 -7.76 10.62 -3.98
C SER A 544 -8.30 9.63 -2.94
N PHE A 545 -8.14 9.94 -1.66
CA PHE A 545 -8.61 9.08 -0.57
C PHE A 545 -10.14 9.03 -0.51
N MET A 546 -10.81 10.14 -0.79
CA MET A 546 -12.26 10.18 -0.86
C MET A 546 -12.81 9.27 -1.97
N VAL A 547 -12.18 9.24 -3.15
CA VAL A 547 -12.57 8.33 -4.24
C VAL A 547 -12.42 6.86 -3.81
N VAL A 548 -11.33 6.51 -3.14
CA VAL A 548 -11.11 5.15 -2.62
C VAL A 548 -12.14 4.82 -1.54
N ALA A 549 -12.44 5.76 -0.63
CA ALA A 549 -13.44 5.60 0.41
C ALA A 549 -14.85 5.38 -0.14
N LEU A 550 -15.25 6.16 -1.14
CA LEU A 550 -16.53 6.02 -1.82
C LEU A 550 -16.69 4.63 -2.44
N LYS A 551 -15.61 4.10 -3.02
CA LYS A 551 -15.64 2.75 -3.55
C LYS A 551 -15.90 1.70 -2.46
N PHE A 552 -15.16 1.74 -1.36
CA PHE A 552 -15.35 0.81 -0.26
C PHE A 552 -16.77 0.90 0.32
N ALA A 553 -17.29 2.12 0.51
CA ALA A 553 -18.66 2.31 0.98
C ALA A 553 -19.71 1.74 0.02
N HIS A 554 -19.49 1.92 -1.29
CA HIS A 554 -20.37 1.35 -2.33
C HIS A 554 -20.35 -0.18 -2.33
N ASP A 555 -19.16 -0.79 -2.29
CA ASP A 555 -19.01 -2.26 -2.37
C ASP A 555 -19.55 -2.98 -1.12
N LEU A 556 -19.49 -2.33 0.04
CA LEU A 556 -19.86 -2.92 1.32
C LEU A 556 -21.24 -2.45 1.84
N HIS A 557 -21.92 -1.54 1.12
CA HIS A 557 -23.23 -0.98 1.48
C HIS A 557 -23.27 -0.41 2.89
N VAL A 558 -22.21 0.28 3.32
CA VAL A 558 -22.04 0.85 4.67
C VAL A 558 -22.01 2.37 4.61
N ASP A 559 -22.44 3.00 5.71
CA ASP A 559 -22.47 4.46 5.82
C ASP A 559 -21.04 5.05 5.79
N LEU A 560 -20.75 5.83 4.74
CA LEU A 560 -19.44 6.41 4.47
C LEU A 560 -18.91 7.23 5.65
N TRP A 561 -19.78 8.07 6.23
CA TRP A 561 -19.37 9.04 7.22
C TRP A 561 -19.03 8.42 8.57
N ALA A 562 -19.81 7.45 9.01
CA ALA A 562 -19.58 6.77 10.28
C ALA A 562 -18.31 5.91 10.25
N SER A 563 -18.07 5.23 9.14
CA SER A 563 -17.02 4.21 9.03
C SER A 563 -15.68 4.76 8.57
N VAL A 564 -15.69 5.72 7.67
CA VAL A 564 -14.48 6.23 7.00
C VAL A 564 -13.90 7.46 7.68
N LEU A 565 -14.73 8.34 8.25
CA LEU A 565 -14.28 9.57 8.90
C LEU A 565 -13.21 9.35 9.99
N PRO A 566 -13.34 8.34 10.90
CA PRO A 566 -12.31 8.07 11.90
C PRO A 566 -10.96 7.64 11.33
N VAL A 567 -10.94 7.09 10.10
CA VAL A 567 -9.69 6.70 9.40
C VAL A 567 -9.05 7.90 8.72
N LEU A 568 -9.85 8.88 8.28
CA LEU A 568 -9.35 10.10 7.65
C LEU A 568 -8.52 10.97 8.60
N VAL A 569 -8.86 11.00 9.89
CA VAL A 569 -8.15 11.83 10.88
C VAL A 569 -6.65 11.50 10.99
N PRO A 570 -6.23 10.25 11.26
CA PRO A 570 -4.81 9.92 11.31
C PRO A 570 -4.09 10.13 9.97
N VAL A 571 -4.75 9.88 8.86
CA VAL A 571 -4.19 10.13 7.53
C VAL A 571 -3.99 11.63 7.30
N ALA A 572 -4.95 12.46 7.69
CA ALA A 572 -4.83 13.92 7.62
C ALA A 572 -3.67 14.44 8.48
N LEU A 573 -3.46 13.88 9.67
CA LEU A 573 -2.33 14.25 10.54
C LEU A 573 -0.98 13.90 9.88
N VAL A 574 -0.86 12.73 9.27
CA VAL A 574 0.35 12.34 8.52
C VAL A 574 0.59 13.28 7.34
N LEU A 575 -0.45 13.64 6.59
CA LEU A 575 -0.36 14.59 5.49
C LEU A 575 0.11 15.96 5.96
N LEU A 576 -0.46 16.46 7.05
CA LEU A 576 -0.07 17.74 7.65
C LEU A 576 1.40 17.70 8.13
N ALA A 577 1.86 16.60 8.71
CA ALA A 577 3.25 16.42 9.12
C ALA A 577 4.20 16.48 7.91
N VAL A 578 3.90 15.77 6.82
CA VAL A 578 4.73 15.78 5.60
C VAL A 578 4.76 17.15 4.96
N VAL A 579 3.62 17.85 4.88
CA VAL A 579 3.55 19.22 4.38
C VAL A 579 4.34 20.16 5.30
N GLY A 580 4.23 20.01 6.61
CA GLY A 580 5.02 20.77 7.59
C GLY A 580 6.53 20.59 7.41
N ILE A 581 6.99 19.34 7.22
CA ILE A 581 8.39 19.03 6.92
C ILE A 581 8.83 19.70 5.61
N TYR A 582 8.01 19.63 4.57
CA TYR A 582 8.32 20.27 3.29
C TYR A 582 8.46 21.79 3.44
N VAL A 583 7.51 22.47 4.10
CA VAL A 583 7.56 23.91 4.34
C VAL A 583 8.78 24.29 5.19
N ALA A 584 9.10 23.51 6.23
CA ALA A 584 10.29 23.71 7.06
C ALA A 584 11.59 23.57 6.27
N LEU A 585 11.68 22.58 5.37
CA LEU A 585 12.85 22.41 4.49
C LEU A 585 13.03 23.61 3.55
N VAL A 586 11.94 24.08 2.92
CA VAL A 586 11.99 25.26 2.05
C VAL A 586 12.41 26.49 2.85
N ALA A 587 11.87 26.67 4.05
CA ALA A 587 12.23 27.77 4.94
C ALA A 587 13.73 27.72 5.34
N ALA A 588 14.23 26.57 5.76
CA ALA A 588 15.63 26.37 6.12
C ALA A 588 16.58 26.65 4.95
N CYS A 589 16.31 26.07 3.77
CA CYS A 589 17.12 26.28 2.57
C CYS A 589 17.12 27.74 2.13
N SER A 590 15.95 28.42 2.13
CA SER A 590 15.87 29.83 1.76
C SER A 590 16.56 30.74 2.76
N HIS A 591 16.49 30.45 4.06
CA HIS A 591 17.19 31.20 5.09
C HIS A 591 18.73 31.10 4.94
N ILE A 592 19.25 29.89 4.69
CA ILE A 592 20.68 29.67 4.45
C ILE A 592 21.14 30.46 3.22
N LEU A 593 20.39 30.39 2.10
CA LEU A 593 20.74 31.12 0.88
C LEU A 593 20.69 32.64 1.03
N LEU A 594 19.77 33.17 1.84
CA LEU A 594 19.69 34.61 2.12
C LEU A 594 20.80 35.09 3.06
N ARG A 595 21.38 34.21 3.90
CA ARG A 595 22.53 34.50 4.76
C ARG A 595 23.87 34.36 4.05
N SER A 596 24.08 33.32 3.25
CA SER A 596 25.38 32.98 2.66
C SER A 596 25.87 33.94 1.57
N ARG A 597 25.02 34.88 1.13
CA ARG A 597 25.35 35.86 0.06
C ARG A 597 25.39 37.30 0.57
N THR A 598 25.70 37.47 1.84
CA THR A 598 26.14 38.73 2.44
C THR A 598 27.61 38.80 2.49
#